data_1ccc0760790e2cd19a6ad0e1e7584098
#
_entry.id   1ccc0760790e2cd19a6ad0e1e7584098
#
_cell.length_a   1.000
_cell.length_b   1.000
_cell.length_c   1.000
_cell.angle_alpha   90.00
_cell.angle_beta   90.00
_cell.angle_gamma   90.00
#
_symmetry.space_group_name_H-M   'P 1'
#
loop_
_entity.id
_entity.type
_entity.pdbx_description
1 polymer ?
#
loop_
_entity_poly.entity_id
_entity_poly.type
_entity_poly.pdbx_seq_one_letter_code
_entity_poly.pdbx_strand_id
1 'polypeptide(L)'
;FFTAIAGGLEKADITAILASAEEAAFPIAAQRGQCGTVDVMTPYVNGLKEKILSALGCAKDEKPFSGLKIVVDAGNGAGGFFAERLLEPLGADITGSRFLEPDGRFPNHQPNPENADAMRSICDAVTETGADFGIIFDTDVDRAGAVLPSDGGVIALDRNRLIALMTAILVRQYGPITVVTDSI
;
A
#
# COMPACT_ATOMS: atom_id res chain seq x y z
N PHE A 1 -7.64 -12.54 -10.93
CA PHE A 1 -8.27 -12.77 -12.25
C PHE A 1 -9.77 -12.56 -12.13
N PHE A 2 -10.40 -12.01 -13.20
CA PHE A 2 -11.82 -11.65 -13.22
C PHE A 2 -12.46 -12.08 -14.54
N THR A 3 -13.75 -12.37 -14.50
CA THR A 3 -14.58 -12.60 -15.69
C THR A 3 -14.85 -11.27 -16.42
N ALA A 4 -15.38 -11.35 -17.64
CA ALA A 4 -15.75 -10.17 -18.43
C ALA A 4 -16.81 -9.26 -17.76
N ILE A 5 -17.53 -9.77 -16.75
CA ILE A 5 -18.51 -9.03 -15.95
C ILE A 5 -17.98 -8.65 -14.55
N ALA A 6 -16.65 -8.58 -14.42
CA ALA A 6 -15.94 -8.22 -13.17
C ALA A 6 -16.18 -9.15 -11.97
N GLY A 7 -16.70 -10.38 -12.18
CA GLY A 7 -16.76 -11.41 -11.16
C GLY A 7 -15.42 -12.08 -10.95
N GLY A 8 -15.08 -12.49 -9.72
CA GLY A 8 -13.90 -13.31 -9.46
C GLY A 8 -13.97 -14.64 -10.20
N LEU A 9 -12.81 -15.22 -10.53
CA LEU A 9 -12.74 -16.57 -11.11
C LEU A 9 -12.91 -17.63 -10.03
N GLU A 10 -13.65 -18.67 -10.37
CA GLU A 10 -13.77 -19.85 -9.54
C GLU A 10 -12.51 -20.75 -9.64
N LYS A 11 -12.33 -21.63 -8.67
CA LYS A 11 -11.19 -22.56 -8.66
C LYS A 11 -11.08 -23.38 -9.94
N ALA A 12 -12.22 -23.78 -10.53
CA ALA A 12 -12.26 -24.55 -11.78
C ALA A 12 -11.70 -23.74 -12.95
N ASP A 13 -12.00 -22.43 -13.03
CA ASP A 13 -11.49 -21.53 -14.08
C ASP A 13 -9.96 -21.40 -13.98
N ILE A 14 -9.45 -21.21 -12.77
CA ILE A 14 -8.00 -21.14 -12.52
C ILE A 14 -7.32 -22.43 -12.93
N THR A 15 -7.90 -23.59 -12.58
CA THR A 15 -7.36 -24.90 -12.96
C THR A 15 -7.30 -25.07 -14.48
N ALA A 16 -8.36 -24.65 -15.20
CA ALA A 16 -8.41 -24.70 -16.67
C ALA A 16 -7.36 -23.78 -17.32
N ILE A 17 -7.14 -22.57 -16.75
CA ILE A 17 -6.10 -21.65 -17.22
C ILE A 17 -4.71 -22.27 -17.04
N LEU A 18 -4.45 -22.86 -15.88
CA LEU A 18 -3.16 -23.52 -15.61
C LEU A 18 -2.92 -24.71 -16.55
N ALA A 19 -3.92 -25.55 -16.79
CA ALA A 19 -3.81 -26.66 -17.74
C ALA A 19 -3.52 -26.15 -19.16
N SER A 20 -4.22 -25.12 -19.63
CA SER A 20 -3.96 -24.49 -20.93
C SER A 20 -2.55 -23.93 -21.05
N ALA A 21 -2.02 -23.37 -19.98
CA ALA A 21 -0.66 -22.85 -19.92
C ALA A 21 0.38 -23.97 -19.97
N GLU A 22 0.13 -25.08 -19.28
CA GLU A 22 1.01 -26.25 -19.23
C GLU A 22 1.10 -26.96 -20.59
N GLU A 23 -0.04 -27.09 -21.28
CA GLU A 23 -0.14 -27.69 -22.61
C GLU A 23 0.27 -26.72 -23.75
N ALA A 24 0.55 -25.44 -23.43
CA ALA A 24 0.72 -24.36 -24.42
C ALA A 24 -0.45 -24.26 -25.42
N ALA A 25 -1.64 -24.69 -25.00
CA ALA A 25 -2.85 -24.75 -25.81
C ALA A 25 -3.59 -23.38 -25.77
N PHE A 26 -3.07 -22.40 -26.52
CA PHE A 26 -3.67 -21.07 -26.55
C PHE A 26 -4.57 -20.93 -27.79
N PRO A 27 -5.79 -20.37 -27.63
CA PRO A 27 -6.63 -20.06 -28.79
C PRO A 27 -5.94 -19.01 -29.66
N ILE A 28 -5.84 -19.28 -30.95
CA ILE A 28 -5.29 -18.33 -31.92
C ILE A 28 -6.44 -17.40 -32.36
N ALA A 29 -6.33 -16.13 -32.04
CA ALA A 29 -7.31 -15.13 -32.49
C ALA A 29 -7.21 -14.94 -34.03
N ALA A 30 -8.34 -14.93 -34.70
CA ALA A 30 -8.42 -14.68 -36.16
C ALA A 30 -7.86 -13.31 -36.52
N GLN A 31 -8.01 -12.34 -35.62
CA GLN A 31 -7.44 -11.00 -35.75
C GLN A 31 -6.67 -10.64 -34.47
N ARG A 32 -5.45 -10.16 -34.62
CA ARG A 32 -4.64 -9.71 -33.49
C ARG A 32 -5.24 -8.45 -32.91
N GLY A 33 -5.33 -8.38 -31.58
CA GLY A 33 -5.66 -7.15 -30.86
C GLY A 33 -4.57 -6.09 -30.99
N GLN A 34 -4.92 -4.87 -30.62
CA GLN A 34 -3.96 -3.78 -30.46
C GLN A 34 -3.53 -3.71 -28.99
N CYS A 35 -2.26 -3.40 -28.79
CA CYS A 35 -1.69 -3.16 -27.45
C CYS A 35 -1.31 -1.68 -27.36
N GLY A 36 -1.74 -1.03 -26.29
CA GLY A 36 -1.37 0.35 -25.98
C GLY A 36 -0.88 0.48 -24.55
N THR A 37 -0.14 1.54 -24.28
CA THR A 37 0.29 1.90 -22.93
C THR A 37 -0.53 3.08 -22.43
N VAL A 38 -0.97 3.01 -21.18
CA VAL A 38 -1.69 4.10 -20.50
C VAL A 38 -1.02 4.38 -19.16
N ASP A 39 -0.79 5.66 -18.84
CA ASP A 39 -0.36 6.08 -17.52
C ASP A 39 -1.55 6.14 -16.57
N VAL A 40 -1.68 5.14 -15.72
CA VAL A 40 -2.71 5.09 -14.66
C VAL A 40 -2.18 5.62 -13.33
N MET A 41 -0.86 5.64 -13.15
CA MET A 41 -0.24 6.00 -11.87
C MET A 41 -0.34 7.51 -11.59
N THR A 42 -0.11 8.36 -12.58
CA THR A 42 -0.19 9.81 -12.39
C THR A 42 -1.57 10.28 -11.95
N PRO A 43 -2.69 9.92 -12.61
CA PRO A 43 -4.02 10.30 -12.12
C PRO A 43 -4.35 9.67 -10.75
N TYR A 44 -3.90 8.46 -10.48
CA TYR A 44 -4.09 7.81 -9.19
C TYR A 44 -3.42 8.59 -8.04
N VAL A 45 -2.13 8.89 -8.19
CA VAL A 45 -1.36 9.68 -7.19
C VAL A 45 -1.96 11.07 -6.99
N ASN A 46 -2.37 11.74 -8.07
CA ASN A 46 -3.02 13.05 -7.97
C ASN A 46 -4.33 12.97 -7.19
N GLY A 47 -5.14 11.93 -7.44
CA GLY A 47 -6.37 11.70 -6.68
C GLY A 47 -6.12 11.44 -5.18
N LEU A 48 -5.03 10.73 -4.83
CA LEU A 48 -4.62 10.55 -3.43
C LEU A 48 -4.21 11.88 -2.79
N LYS A 49 -3.40 12.69 -3.48
CA LYS A 49 -3.00 14.03 -3.01
C LYS A 49 -4.23 14.91 -2.74
N GLU A 50 -5.15 14.97 -3.68
CA GLU A 50 -6.38 15.76 -3.54
C GLU A 50 -7.20 15.32 -2.33
N LYS A 51 -7.33 14.01 -2.09
CA LYS A 51 -8.03 13.47 -0.92
C LYS A 51 -7.35 13.86 0.39
N ILE A 52 -6.01 13.75 0.46
CA ILE A 52 -5.24 14.13 1.65
C ILE A 52 -5.39 15.62 1.93
N LEU A 53 -5.15 16.46 0.95
CA LEU A 53 -5.27 17.91 1.09
C LEU A 53 -6.68 18.32 1.52
N SER A 54 -7.70 17.76 0.89
CA SER A 54 -9.10 18.01 1.24
C SER A 54 -9.43 17.57 2.67
N ALA A 55 -8.96 16.39 3.08
CA ALA A 55 -9.20 15.87 4.43
C ALA A 55 -8.53 16.72 5.52
N LEU A 56 -7.40 17.36 5.20
CA LEU A 56 -6.65 18.23 6.10
C LEU A 56 -7.07 19.71 6.00
N GLY A 57 -7.99 20.05 5.08
CA GLY A 57 -8.40 21.43 4.83
C GLY A 57 -7.31 22.31 4.21
N CYS A 58 -6.36 21.70 3.52
CA CYS A 58 -5.21 22.36 2.91
C CYS A 58 -5.50 22.81 1.47
N ALA A 59 -4.87 23.91 1.05
CA ALA A 59 -4.88 24.36 -0.33
C ALA A 59 -4.05 23.40 -1.23
N LYS A 60 -4.29 23.47 -2.55
CA LYS A 60 -3.70 22.55 -3.53
C LYS A 60 -2.16 22.48 -3.51
N ASP A 61 -1.53 23.62 -3.22
CA ASP A 61 -0.06 23.74 -3.26
C ASP A 61 0.59 23.67 -1.86
N GLU A 62 -0.20 23.39 -0.83
CA GLU A 62 0.33 23.24 0.52
C GLU A 62 1.05 21.92 0.70
N LYS A 63 2.01 21.93 1.62
CA LYS A 63 2.82 20.78 2.00
C LYS A 63 2.53 20.39 3.46
N PRO A 64 1.42 19.67 3.71
CA PRO A 64 0.94 19.40 5.06
C PRO A 64 1.88 18.52 5.89
N PHE A 65 2.80 17.81 5.25
CA PHE A 65 3.77 16.95 5.92
C PHE A 65 5.14 17.61 6.13
N SER A 66 5.25 18.93 5.88
CA SER A 66 6.51 19.65 6.13
C SER A 66 6.92 19.55 7.60
N GLY A 67 8.17 19.16 7.84
CA GLY A 67 8.73 18.94 9.17
C GLY A 67 8.45 17.56 9.75
N LEU A 68 7.72 16.70 9.05
CA LEU A 68 7.55 15.30 9.43
C LEU A 68 8.52 14.42 8.63
N LYS A 69 9.13 13.47 9.32
CA LYS A 69 9.87 12.38 8.70
C LYS A 69 8.99 11.13 8.68
N ILE A 70 8.64 10.69 7.47
CA ILE A 70 7.77 9.53 7.24
C ILE A 70 8.51 8.51 6.38
N VAL A 71 8.83 7.36 6.93
CA VAL A 71 9.54 6.31 6.21
C VAL A 71 8.58 5.22 5.73
N VAL A 72 8.86 4.70 4.56
CA VAL A 72 8.09 3.63 3.91
C VAL A 72 8.97 2.41 3.74
N ASP A 73 8.46 1.25 4.09
CA ASP A 73 9.00 -0.05 3.69
C ASP A 73 8.03 -0.68 2.68
N ALA A 74 8.43 -0.72 1.42
CA ALA A 74 7.62 -1.30 0.36
C ALA A 74 7.92 -2.79 0.12
N GLY A 75 8.91 -3.37 0.81
CA GLY A 75 9.28 -4.77 0.71
C GLY A 75 9.58 -5.25 -0.71
N ASN A 76 10.01 -4.34 -1.60
CA ASN A 76 10.13 -4.59 -3.05
C ASN A 76 8.80 -4.95 -3.74
N GLY A 77 7.67 -4.60 -3.15
CA GLY A 77 6.34 -4.66 -3.76
C GLY A 77 5.99 -3.39 -4.55
N ALA A 78 4.71 -3.21 -4.84
CA ALA A 78 4.21 -2.08 -5.64
C ALA A 78 4.15 -0.74 -4.88
N GLY A 79 4.37 -0.72 -3.55
CA GLY A 79 4.13 0.43 -2.67
C GLY A 79 5.19 1.53 -2.67
N GLY A 80 6.32 1.35 -3.35
CA GLY A 80 7.43 2.32 -3.30
C GLY A 80 7.06 3.73 -3.75
N PHE A 81 6.14 3.85 -4.70
CA PHE A 81 5.68 5.15 -5.20
C PHE A 81 5.04 6.06 -4.13
N PHE A 82 4.55 5.49 -3.02
CA PHE A 82 4.00 6.30 -1.92
C PHE A 82 5.03 7.24 -1.32
N ALA A 83 6.29 6.80 -1.18
CA ALA A 83 7.36 7.64 -0.69
C ALA A 83 7.62 8.82 -1.65
N GLU A 84 8.07 8.53 -2.86
CA GLU A 84 8.61 9.52 -3.79
C GLU A 84 7.54 10.33 -4.54
N ARG A 85 6.40 9.71 -4.84
CA ARG A 85 5.37 10.37 -5.66
C ARG A 85 4.22 10.96 -4.85
N LEU A 86 4.06 10.57 -3.58
CA LEU A 86 2.98 11.05 -2.73
C LEU A 86 3.50 11.83 -1.50
N LEU A 87 4.29 11.18 -0.63
CA LEU A 87 4.69 11.76 0.65
C LEU A 87 5.70 12.89 0.49
N GLU A 88 6.76 12.69 -0.29
CA GLU A 88 7.78 13.71 -0.54
C GLU A 88 7.20 14.98 -1.20
N PRO A 89 6.37 14.93 -2.25
CA PRO A 89 5.71 16.12 -2.80
C PRO A 89 4.75 16.83 -1.83
N LEU A 90 4.21 16.12 -0.84
CA LEU A 90 3.41 16.69 0.24
C LEU A 90 4.27 17.25 1.40
N GLY A 91 5.60 17.19 1.28
CA GLY A 91 6.55 17.83 2.18
C GLY A 91 7.20 16.91 3.21
N ALA A 92 6.91 15.62 3.23
CA ALA A 92 7.56 14.70 4.15
C ALA A 92 9.05 14.50 3.79
N ASP A 93 9.89 14.37 4.82
CA ASP A 93 11.23 13.79 4.70
C ASP A 93 11.08 12.27 4.66
N ILE A 94 11.39 11.67 3.51
CA ILE A 94 11.28 10.22 3.28
C ILE A 94 12.60 9.48 3.48
N THR A 95 13.64 10.18 3.96
CA THR A 95 14.99 9.61 4.15
C THR A 95 14.96 8.46 5.12
N GLY A 96 15.41 7.30 4.67
CA GLY A 96 15.37 6.04 5.41
C GLY A 96 14.25 5.09 4.97
N SER A 97 13.42 5.50 3.99
CA SER A 97 12.51 4.56 3.34
C SER A 97 13.28 3.43 2.66
N ARG A 98 12.70 2.22 2.63
CA ARG A 98 13.41 0.99 2.26
C ARG A 98 12.68 0.22 1.18
N PHE A 99 13.46 -0.49 0.35
CA PHE A 99 12.99 -1.50 -0.60
C PHE A 99 11.89 -0.97 -1.53
N LEU A 100 12.06 0.28 -1.99
CA LEU A 100 11.04 1.01 -2.78
C LEU A 100 10.92 0.49 -4.21
N GLU A 101 12.02 -0.04 -4.78
CA GLU A 101 12.02 -0.57 -6.14
C GLU A 101 11.37 -1.96 -6.19
N PRO A 102 10.37 -2.17 -7.08
CA PRO A 102 9.73 -3.48 -7.23
C PRO A 102 10.71 -4.57 -7.68
N ASP A 103 10.76 -5.68 -6.95
CA ASP A 103 11.48 -6.90 -7.34
C ASP A 103 10.66 -8.13 -6.93
N GLY A 104 10.08 -8.83 -7.90
CA GLY A 104 9.25 -10.02 -7.65
C GLY A 104 9.95 -11.20 -6.99
N ARG A 105 11.25 -11.10 -6.70
CA ARG A 105 12.00 -12.08 -5.90
C ARG A 105 11.99 -11.77 -4.42
N PHE A 106 11.57 -10.54 -4.05
CA PHE A 106 11.50 -10.06 -2.66
C PHE A 106 12.76 -10.34 -1.84
N PRO A 107 13.94 -9.82 -2.26
CA PRO A 107 15.23 -10.26 -1.73
C PRO A 107 15.49 -9.88 -0.27
N ASN A 108 14.73 -8.93 0.28
CA ASN A 108 14.98 -8.39 1.60
C ASN A 108 14.11 -9.03 2.69
N HIS A 109 12.82 -9.10 2.48
CA HIS A 109 11.86 -9.81 3.31
C HIS A 109 10.58 -10.08 2.54
N GLN A 110 9.74 -10.97 3.04
CA GLN A 110 8.41 -11.18 2.50
C GLN A 110 7.57 -9.91 2.71
N PRO A 111 7.02 -9.28 1.65
CA PRO A 111 6.23 -8.05 1.79
C PRO A 111 4.83 -8.37 2.35
N ASN A 112 4.74 -8.42 3.67
CA ASN A 112 3.52 -8.68 4.40
C ASN A 112 3.63 -8.03 5.79
N PRO A 113 2.79 -7.04 6.13
CA PRO A 113 2.80 -6.40 7.45
C PRO A 113 2.55 -7.33 8.64
N GLU A 114 2.04 -8.54 8.39
CA GLU A 114 1.86 -9.56 9.43
C GLU A 114 3.10 -10.45 9.63
N ASN A 115 4.09 -10.32 8.75
CA ASN A 115 5.36 -11.04 8.87
C ASN A 115 6.27 -10.34 9.90
N ALA A 116 6.84 -11.10 10.84
CA ALA A 116 7.66 -10.55 11.91
C ALA A 116 8.95 -9.87 11.41
N ASP A 117 9.58 -10.39 10.35
CA ASP A 117 10.81 -9.81 9.79
C ASP A 117 10.50 -8.52 9.03
N ALA A 118 9.40 -8.48 8.30
CA ALA A 118 8.92 -7.28 7.63
C ALA A 118 8.58 -6.18 8.65
N MET A 119 7.85 -6.50 9.71
CA MET A 119 7.53 -5.55 10.76
C MET A 119 8.79 -5.07 11.50
N ARG A 120 9.76 -5.95 11.74
CA ARG A 120 11.05 -5.57 12.32
C ARG A 120 11.78 -4.58 11.43
N SER A 121 11.82 -4.79 10.12
CA SER A 121 12.45 -3.88 9.16
C SER A 121 11.94 -2.45 9.28
N ILE A 122 10.63 -2.24 9.31
CA ILE A 122 10.08 -0.89 9.45
C ILE A 122 10.26 -0.32 10.85
N CYS A 123 10.24 -1.15 11.92
CA CYS A 123 10.56 -0.70 13.27
C CYS A 123 12.01 -0.21 13.37
N ASP A 124 12.94 -0.96 12.77
CA ASP A 124 14.36 -0.57 12.70
C ASP A 124 14.51 0.73 11.89
N ALA A 125 13.82 0.88 10.76
CA ALA A 125 13.85 2.11 9.97
C ALA A 125 13.41 3.33 10.77
N VAL A 126 12.30 3.24 11.50
CA VAL A 126 11.80 4.33 12.37
C VAL A 126 12.80 4.66 13.47
N THR A 127 13.37 3.62 14.12
CA THR A 127 14.33 3.79 15.21
C THR A 127 15.64 4.42 14.73
N GLU A 128 16.23 3.90 13.66
CA GLU A 128 17.53 4.33 13.12
C GLU A 128 17.48 5.76 12.55
N THR A 129 16.36 6.15 11.99
CA THR A 129 16.21 7.46 11.33
C THR A 129 15.58 8.53 12.21
N GLY A 130 15.01 8.13 13.37
CA GLY A 130 14.20 9.00 14.21
C GLY A 130 12.95 9.49 13.49
N ALA A 131 12.34 8.64 12.66
CA ALA A 131 11.14 9.02 11.91
C ALA A 131 9.93 9.19 12.84
N ASP A 132 9.05 10.13 12.50
CA ASP A 132 7.81 10.39 13.22
C ASP A 132 6.74 9.32 12.92
N PHE A 133 6.86 8.66 11.77
CA PHE A 133 5.90 7.65 11.32
C PHE A 133 6.55 6.66 10.34
N GLY A 134 6.23 5.39 10.50
CA GLY A 134 6.62 4.33 9.56
C GLY A 134 5.40 3.67 8.94
N ILE A 135 5.45 3.42 7.64
CA ILE A 135 4.41 2.72 6.89
C ILE A 135 5.04 1.49 6.23
N ILE A 136 4.41 0.35 6.35
CA ILE A 136 4.79 -0.86 5.64
C ILE A 136 3.62 -1.36 4.80
N PHE A 137 3.91 -1.81 3.59
CA PHE A 137 2.92 -2.36 2.66
C PHE A 137 3.16 -3.84 2.38
N ASP A 138 2.10 -4.51 1.93
CA ASP A 138 2.24 -5.80 1.30
C ASP A 138 2.54 -5.68 -0.20
N THR A 139 2.58 -6.82 -0.91
CA THR A 139 3.05 -6.91 -2.29
C THR A 139 2.32 -5.99 -3.26
N ASP A 140 1.00 -5.91 -3.18
CA ASP A 140 0.10 -5.20 -4.11
C ASP A 140 -0.65 -4.03 -3.44
N VAL A 141 -0.28 -3.71 -2.19
CA VAL A 141 -0.73 -2.54 -1.43
C VAL A 141 -2.22 -2.59 -1.05
N ASP A 142 -2.77 -3.80 -0.87
CA ASP A 142 -4.12 -3.96 -0.32
C ASP A 142 -4.11 -4.05 1.22
N ARG A 143 -2.92 -4.26 1.83
CA ARG A 143 -2.68 -4.25 3.27
C ARG A 143 -1.58 -3.28 3.65
N ALA A 144 -1.75 -2.61 4.78
CA ALA A 144 -0.76 -1.72 5.35
C ALA A 144 -0.60 -1.95 6.85
N GLY A 145 0.61 -1.73 7.34
CA GLY A 145 0.93 -1.61 8.76
C GLY A 145 1.51 -0.24 9.06
N ALA A 146 1.49 0.15 10.32
CA ALA A 146 2.05 1.42 10.76
C ALA A 146 2.89 1.27 12.02
N VAL A 147 3.90 2.11 12.15
CA VAL A 147 4.82 2.15 13.29
C VAL A 147 4.97 3.58 13.77
N LEU A 148 4.92 3.78 15.07
CA LEU A 148 5.08 5.07 15.73
C LEU A 148 6.21 5.02 16.74
N PRO A 149 6.99 6.10 16.93
CA PRO A 149 7.89 6.22 18.06
C PRO A 149 7.11 6.26 19.39
N SER A 150 7.73 5.80 20.45
CA SER A 150 7.19 5.85 21.82
C SER A 150 8.33 6.00 22.85
N ASP A 151 7.98 6.33 24.08
CA ASP A 151 8.96 6.50 25.17
C ASP A 151 9.83 5.23 25.45
N GLY A 152 9.33 4.05 25.06
CA GLY A 152 10.03 2.77 25.22
C GLY A 152 10.63 2.21 23.93
N GLY A 153 10.68 2.98 22.83
CA GLY A 153 11.14 2.52 21.52
C GLY A 153 10.13 2.81 20.42
N VAL A 154 9.59 1.78 19.78
CA VAL A 154 8.57 1.92 18.70
C VAL A 154 7.34 1.06 19.00
N ILE A 155 6.18 1.53 18.59
CA ILE A 155 4.90 0.81 18.67
C ILE A 155 4.46 0.45 17.27
N ALA A 156 4.39 -0.85 16.97
CA ALA A 156 3.70 -1.34 15.80
C ALA A 156 2.17 -1.30 16.04
N LEU A 157 1.45 -0.66 15.14
CA LEU A 157 0.00 -0.72 15.11
C LEU A 157 -0.40 -1.99 14.37
N ASP A 158 -0.80 -2.98 15.13
CA ASP A 158 -1.40 -4.19 14.56
C ASP A 158 -2.74 -3.86 13.86
N ARG A 159 -3.25 -4.82 13.12
CA ARG A 159 -4.51 -4.68 12.37
C ARG A 159 -5.67 -4.16 13.24
N ASN A 160 -5.81 -4.68 14.46
CA ASN A 160 -6.90 -4.29 15.34
C ASN A 160 -6.78 -2.84 15.82
N ARG A 161 -5.55 -2.41 16.15
CA ARG A 161 -5.25 -1.02 16.52
C ARG A 161 -5.47 -0.06 15.35
N LEU A 162 -5.07 -0.45 14.12
CA LEU A 162 -5.34 0.34 12.91
C LEU A 162 -6.85 0.48 12.66
N ILE A 163 -7.62 -0.60 12.74
CA ILE A 163 -9.09 -0.56 12.60
C ILE A 163 -9.70 0.36 13.66
N ALA A 164 -9.27 0.24 14.91
CA ALA A 164 -9.77 1.10 15.99
C ALA A 164 -9.45 2.57 15.75
N LEU A 165 -8.20 2.90 15.32
CA LEU A 165 -7.78 4.26 14.99
C LEU A 165 -8.59 4.82 13.82
N MET A 166 -8.72 4.07 12.72
CA MET A 166 -9.52 4.48 11.55
C MET A 166 -10.98 4.70 11.92
N THR A 167 -11.56 3.81 12.73
CA THR A 167 -12.92 3.95 13.24
C THR A 167 -13.07 5.24 14.04
N ALA A 168 -12.15 5.52 14.96
CA ALA A 168 -12.20 6.74 15.77
C ALA A 168 -12.12 8.02 14.91
N ILE A 169 -11.27 8.02 13.87
CA ILE A 169 -11.17 9.12 12.91
C ILE A 169 -12.49 9.32 12.15
N LEU A 170 -13.05 8.24 11.61
CA LEU A 170 -14.30 8.28 10.84
C LEU A 170 -15.50 8.70 11.69
N VAL A 171 -15.61 8.19 12.93
CA VAL A 171 -16.66 8.61 13.87
C VAL A 171 -16.54 10.10 14.20
N ARG A 172 -15.32 10.60 14.39
CA ARG A 172 -15.08 12.03 14.62
C ARG A 172 -15.49 12.89 13.43
N GLN A 173 -15.26 12.41 12.21
CA GLN A 173 -15.52 13.16 10.98
C GLN A 173 -16.99 13.10 10.54
N TYR A 174 -17.64 11.95 10.68
CA TYR A 174 -18.96 11.69 10.11
C TYR A 174 -20.07 11.41 11.15
N GLY A 175 -19.71 11.35 12.44
CA GLY A 175 -20.63 10.91 13.50
C GLY A 175 -20.69 9.37 13.60
N PRO A 176 -21.73 8.83 14.25
CA PRO A 176 -21.86 7.38 14.44
C PRO A 176 -21.90 6.62 13.11
N ILE A 177 -21.08 5.58 13.00
CA ILE A 177 -20.99 4.69 11.82
C ILE A 177 -21.09 3.23 12.23
N THR A 178 -21.47 2.37 11.30
CA THR A 178 -21.36 0.90 11.46
C THR A 178 -20.01 0.44 10.91
N VAL A 179 -19.27 -0.30 11.73
CA VAL A 179 -18.00 -0.92 11.34
C VAL A 179 -18.23 -2.42 11.19
N VAL A 180 -17.80 -2.97 10.04
CA VAL A 180 -17.84 -4.40 9.78
C VAL A 180 -16.40 -4.90 9.78
N THR A 181 -16.12 -5.92 10.60
CA THR A 181 -14.83 -6.59 10.66
C THR A 181 -15.05 -8.09 10.48
N ASP A 182 -14.02 -8.77 9.99
CA ASP A 182 -14.02 -10.23 10.06
C ASP A 182 -13.83 -10.69 11.50
N SER A 183 -14.43 -11.82 11.84
CA SER A 183 -14.14 -12.52 13.09
C SER A 183 -12.90 -13.38 12.88
N ILE A 184 -11.91 -13.23 13.72
CA ILE A 184 -10.76 -14.11 13.80
C ILE A 184 -11.00 -15.11 14.92
#